data_6fd782dad7619fe6ccea7d196e423821
#
_entry.id   6fd782dad7619fe6ccea7d196e423821
#
_cell.length_a   1.000
_cell.length_b   1.000
_cell.length_c   1.000
_cell.angle_alpha   90.00
_cell.angle_beta   90.00
_cell.angle_gamma   90.00
#
_symmetry.space_group_name_H-M   'P 1'
#
loop_
_entity.id
_entity.type
_entity.pdbx_description
1 polymer ?
#
loop_
_entity_poly.entity_id
_entity_poly.type
_entity_poly.pdbx_seq_one_letter_code
_entity_poly.pdbx_strand_id
1 'polypeptide(L)'
;MLNRTLLQFVTEPNRTLRCRGNMNTTVLCLEPRTSNLEPESGFTLIELLIVMSIMLILMALAVPQMLKVKKNANQVSAVQTMRTIGSAELSYASAYPGFGCPLSVLGGDPKTGAPTAQAAQLLPADLAAAGQKSGYTFTVTCGSKTTLNNQDVYNSVEITGVPQTVGKTGDNGYCSDENNVIKVDPTGGTNCTQSMQ
;
A
#
# COMPACT_ATOMS: atom_id res chain seq x y z
N MET A 1 -9.11 3.35 40.75
CA MET A 1 -8.02 2.99 41.68
C MET A 1 -7.40 1.67 41.19
N LEU A 2 -6.39 1.72 40.34
CA LEU A 2 -5.67 0.56 39.87
C LEU A 2 -4.26 0.60 40.45
N ASN A 3 -3.97 -0.39 41.28
CA ASN A 3 -2.69 -0.58 41.92
C ASN A 3 -1.78 -1.38 40.97
N ARG A 4 -0.76 -0.73 40.40
CA ARG A 4 0.29 -1.35 39.62
C ARG A 4 1.43 -1.76 40.56
N THR A 5 1.49 -3.03 40.89
CA THR A 5 2.66 -3.62 41.55
C THR A 5 3.71 -3.94 40.48
N LEU A 6 4.73 -3.11 40.41
CA LEU A 6 5.95 -3.36 39.62
C LEU A 6 6.82 -4.36 40.39
N LEU A 7 6.97 -5.58 39.87
CA LEU A 7 7.98 -6.54 40.26
C LEU A 7 9.33 -6.07 39.70
N GLN A 8 10.14 -5.45 40.55
CA GLN A 8 11.56 -5.22 40.24
C GLN A 8 12.33 -6.52 40.51
N PHE A 9 12.85 -7.11 39.46
CA PHE A 9 13.89 -8.14 39.55
C PHE A 9 15.20 -7.43 39.87
N VAL A 10 15.62 -7.52 41.13
CA VAL A 10 16.98 -7.15 41.53
C VAL A 10 17.84 -8.41 41.42
N THR A 11 18.69 -8.44 40.39
CA THR A 11 19.78 -9.41 40.26
C THR A 11 20.94 -8.96 41.16
N GLU A 12 21.12 -9.56 42.32
CA GLU A 12 22.34 -9.40 43.11
C GLU A 12 23.36 -10.51 42.75
N PRO A 13 24.52 -10.15 42.26
CA PRO A 13 25.64 -11.08 42.16
C PRO A 13 26.40 -11.12 43.47
N ASN A 14 26.66 -12.32 43.95
CA ASN A 14 27.66 -12.64 44.98
C ASN A 14 27.23 -12.54 46.45
N ARG A 15 26.48 -13.56 46.92
CA ARG A 15 26.39 -13.85 48.36
C ARG A 15 27.41 -14.92 48.75
N THR A 16 28.48 -14.51 49.35
CA THR A 16 29.36 -15.39 50.13
C THR A 16 28.65 -15.74 51.44
N LEU A 17 28.16 -16.98 51.56
CA LEU A 17 27.57 -17.49 52.80
C LEU A 17 28.71 -17.81 53.81
N ARG A 18 28.82 -16.98 54.87
CA ARG A 18 29.64 -17.25 56.01
C ARG A 18 28.88 -18.16 57.00
N CYS A 19 29.32 -19.39 57.12
CA CYS A 19 28.86 -20.29 58.22
C CYS A 19 29.51 -19.86 59.56
N ARG A 20 28.67 -19.33 60.45
CA ARG A 20 29.15 -19.07 61.87
C ARG A 20 28.47 -20.10 62.77
N GLY A 21 29.22 -21.13 63.20
CA GLY A 21 28.70 -22.13 64.08
C GLY A 21 28.82 -21.66 65.54
N ASN A 22 27.74 -21.81 66.31
CA ASN A 22 27.79 -21.83 67.79
C ASN A 22 27.43 -23.27 68.24
N MET A 23 28.14 -23.77 69.27
CA MET A 23 28.03 -25.16 69.79
C MET A 23 26.64 -25.44 70.34
N ASN A 24 25.79 -26.00 69.56
CA ASN A 24 24.58 -26.81 69.81
C ASN A 24 23.45 -26.70 68.75
N THR A 25 23.77 -26.48 67.51
CA THR A 25 22.73 -26.47 66.44
C THR A 25 23.32 -27.15 65.23
N THR A 26 22.62 -28.14 64.72
CA THR A 26 22.93 -28.81 63.45
C THR A 26 22.94 -27.78 62.29
N VAL A 27 24.14 -27.44 61.81
CA VAL A 27 24.32 -26.52 60.75
C VAL A 27 24.09 -27.27 59.44
N LEU A 28 22.97 -27.01 58.76
CA LEU A 28 22.73 -27.49 57.41
C LEU A 28 23.51 -26.57 56.44
N CYS A 29 24.69 -27.02 56.06
CA CYS A 29 25.42 -26.37 54.95
C CYS A 29 24.76 -26.76 53.64
N LEU A 30 24.06 -25.84 53.05
CA LEU A 30 23.64 -25.96 51.67
C LEU A 30 24.89 -25.80 50.80
N GLU A 31 25.32 -26.88 50.20
CA GLU A 31 26.36 -26.86 49.18
C GLU A 31 25.94 -25.89 48.03
N PRO A 32 26.82 -25.02 47.57
CA PRO A 32 26.54 -24.22 46.40
C PRO A 32 26.40 -25.17 45.23
N ARG A 33 25.18 -25.27 44.72
CA ARG A 33 24.92 -25.92 43.44
C ARG A 33 25.70 -25.15 42.38
N THR A 34 26.89 -25.62 42.07
CA THR A 34 27.62 -25.16 40.88
C THR A 34 26.78 -25.54 39.68
N SER A 35 25.97 -24.60 39.20
CA SER A 35 25.41 -24.69 37.88
C SER A 35 26.62 -24.77 36.95
N ASN A 36 26.80 -25.92 36.31
CA ASN A 36 27.68 -26.04 35.17
C ASN A 36 27.13 -25.05 34.15
N LEU A 37 27.72 -23.86 34.10
CA LEU A 37 27.57 -22.97 32.98
C LEU A 37 28.33 -23.67 31.85
N GLU A 38 27.59 -24.44 31.05
CA GLU A 38 28.09 -24.88 29.75
C GLU A 38 28.53 -23.62 29.02
N PRO A 39 29.74 -23.57 28.46
CA PRO A 39 30.18 -22.42 27.70
C PRO A 39 29.24 -22.28 26.52
N GLU A 40 28.39 -21.25 26.55
CA GLU A 40 27.60 -20.90 25.36
C GLU A 40 28.60 -20.64 24.22
N SER A 41 28.53 -21.49 23.20
CA SER A 41 29.36 -21.37 22.01
C SER A 41 28.99 -20.08 21.31
N GLY A 42 29.82 -19.05 21.49
CA GLY A 42 29.68 -17.79 20.79
C GLY A 42 29.86 -17.98 19.27
N PHE A 43 29.15 -17.20 18.50
CA PHE A 43 29.30 -17.18 17.03
C PHE A 43 30.74 -16.83 16.64
N THR A 44 31.27 -17.56 15.67
CA THR A 44 32.58 -17.25 15.11
C THR A 44 32.48 -16.10 14.11
N LEU A 45 33.54 -15.29 14.02
CA LEU A 45 33.60 -14.16 13.07
C LEU A 45 33.44 -14.65 11.63
N ILE A 46 33.97 -15.82 11.30
CA ILE A 46 33.86 -16.42 9.97
C ILE A 46 32.44 -16.85 9.64
N GLU A 47 31.68 -17.34 10.61
CA GLU A 47 30.28 -17.73 10.44
C GLU A 47 29.39 -16.53 10.07
N LEU A 48 29.58 -15.39 10.76
CA LEU A 48 28.91 -14.14 10.38
C LEU A 48 29.34 -13.66 9.00
N LEU A 49 30.60 -13.78 8.65
CA LEU A 49 31.10 -13.34 7.33
C LEU A 49 30.50 -14.17 6.19
N ILE A 50 30.38 -15.50 6.36
CA ILE A 50 29.74 -16.38 5.37
C ILE A 50 28.26 -16.04 5.22
N VAL A 51 27.54 -15.86 6.31
CA VAL A 51 26.09 -15.51 6.27
C VAL A 51 25.88 -14.18 5.56
N MET A 52 26.67 -13.15 5.90
CA MET A 52 26.56 -11.86 5.23
C MET A 52 26.88 -11.95 3.72
N SER A 53 27.88 -12.74 3.33
CA SER A 53 28.21 -12.90 1.91
C SER A 53 27.09 -13.58 1.12
N ILE A 54 26.45 -14.61 1.69
CA ILE A 54 25.31 -15.29 1.05
C ILE A 54 24.12 -14.34 0.95
N MET A 55 23.82 -13.56 2.00
CA MET A 55 22.72 -12.58 1.95
C MET A 55 22.91 -11.52 0.88
N LEU A 56 24.15 -11.01 0.69
CA LEU A 56 24.45 -10.04 -0.36
C LEU A 56 24.21 -10.62 -1.77
N ILE A 57 24.60 -11.88 -2.01
CA ILE A 57 24.37 -12.55 -3.28
C ILE A 57 22.88 -12.71 -3.55
N LEU A 58 22.11 -13.14 -2.55
CA LEU A 58 20.64 -13.30 -2.69
C LEU A 58 19.95 -11.96 -2.94
N MET A 59 20.35 -10.89 -2.26
CA MET A 59 19.81 -9.55 -2.47
C MET A 59 20.09 -9.03 -3.89
N ALA A 60 21.27 -9.28 -4.43
CA ALA A 60 21.63 -8.86 -5.79
C ALA A 60 20.69 -9.45 -6.86
N LEU A 61 20.17 -10.66 -6.65
CA LEU A 61 19.22 -11.31 -7.55
C LEU A 61 17.76 -10.90 -7.28
N ALA A 62 17.39 -10.63 -6.03
CA ALA A 62 16.02 -10.33 -5.63
C ALA A 62 15.55 -8.92 -6.02
N VAL A 63 16.42 -7.91 -5.90
CA VAL A 63 16.06 -6.49 -6.14
C VAL A 63 15.51 -6.23 -7.55
N PRO A 64 16.14 -6.67 -8.67
CA PRO A 64 15.62 -6.39 -10.01
C PRO A 64 14.28 -7.07 -10.27
N GLN A 65 14.01 -8.21 -9.66
CA GLN A 65 12.72 -8.90 -9.78
C GLN A 65 11.59 -8.13 -9.07
N MET A 66 11.85 -7.59 -7.90
CA MET A 66 10.87 -6.80 -7.14
C MET A 66 10.38 -5.57 -7.91
N LEU A 67 11.28 -4.89 -8.64
CA LEU A 67 10.90 -3.72 -9.45
C LEU A 67 9.94 -4.09 -10.58
N LYS A 68 10.17 -5.21 -11.26
CA LYS A 68 9.27 -5.73 -12.30
C LYS A 68 7.90 -6.10 -11.75
N VAL A 69 7.87 -6.82 -10.62
CA VAL A 69 6.63 -7.23 -9.98
C VAL A 69 5.81 -6.00 -9.54
N LYS A 70 6.46 -5.01 -8.92
CA LYS A 70 5.80 -3.75 -8.52
C LYS A 70 5.20 -3.01 -9.72
N LYS A 71 5.94 -2.91 -10.83
CA LYS A 71 5.47 -2.29 -12.05
C LYS A 71 4.24 -3.00 -12.64
N ASN A 72 4.28 -4.34 -12.73
CA ASN A 72 3.13 -5.12 -13.18
C ASN A 72 1.92 -4.97 -12.26
N ALA A 73 2.12 -4.96 -10.94
CA ALA A 73 1.05 -4.72 -9.98
C ALA A 73 0.40 -3.33 -10.15
N ASN A 74 1.20 -2.29 -10.41
CA ASN A 74 0.70 -0.96 -10.71
C ASN A 74 -0.15 -0.93 -12.00
N GLN A 75 0.29 -1.63 -13.06
CA GLN A 75 -0.45 -1.73 -14.32
C GLN A 75 -1.81 -2.42 -14.14
N VAL A 76 -1.84 -3.54 -13.42
CA VAL A 76 -3.08 -4.24 -13.08
C VAL A 76 -4.02 -3.35 -12.24
N SER A 77 -3.46 -2.63 -11.25
CA SER A 77 -4.21 -1.66 -10.45
C SER A 77 -4.76 -0.51 -11.30
N ALA A 78 -3.99 -0.05 -12.29
CA ALA A 78 -4.42 1.00 -13.20
C ALA A 78 -5.62 0.56 -14.05
N VAL A 79 -5.56 -0.62 -14.66
CA VAL A 79 -6.68 -1.19 -15.43
C VAL A 79 -7.93 -1.35 -14.57
N GLN A 80 -7.77 -1.84 -13.33
CA GLN A 80 -8.90 -1.97 -12.42
C GLN A 80 -9.48 -0.60 -12.04
N THR A 81 -8.65 0.41 -11.85
CA THR A 81 -9.09 1.78 -11.58
C THR A 81 -9.82 2.39 -12.77
N MET A 82 -9.33 2.15 -14.00
CA MET A 82 -10.02 2.55 -15.23
C MET A 82 -11.44 1.96 -15.32
N ARG A 83 -11.58 0.67 -15.01
CA ARG A 83 -12.91 0.00 -14.97
C ARG A 83 -13.81 0.61 -13.89
N THR A 84 -13.23 0.96 -12.74
CA THR A 84 -13.99 1.59 -11.64
C THR A 84 -14.48 2.98 -12.06
N ILE A 85 -13.64 3.78 -12.73
CA ILE A 85 -14.03 5.09 -13.23
C ILE A 85 -15.10 4.94 -14.33
N GLY A 86 -14.92 4.02 -15.28
CA GLY A 86 -15.90 3.77 -16.33
C GLY A 86 -17.26 3.31 -15.79
N SER A 87 -17.28 2.43 -14.77
CA SER A 87 -18.54 2.03 -14.12
C SER A 87 -19.19 3.17 -13.34
N ALA A 88 -18.39 4.06 -12.75
CA ALA A 88 -18.89 5.26 -12.10
C ALA A 88 -19.53 6.23 -13.10
N GLU A 89 -18.92 6.39 -14.29
CA GLU A 89 -19.48 7.19 -15.38
C GLU A 89 -20.84 6.65 -15.86
N LEU A 90 -20.97 5.34 -16.05
CA LEU A 90 -22.23 4.72 -16.40
C LEU A 90 -23.29 4.89 -15.30
N SER A 91 -22.88 4.79 -14.03
CA SER A 91 -23.76 5.05 -12.90
C SER A 91 -24.18 6.52 -12.83
N TYR A 92 -23.26 7.44 -13.12
CA TYR A 92 -23.56 8.86 -13.21
C TYR A 92 -24.57 9.15 -14.33
N ALA A 93 -24.34 8.63 -15.54
CA ALA A 93 -25.23 8.80 -16.69
C ALA A 93 -26.62 8.20 -16.48
N SER A 94 -26.79 7.24 -15.57
CA SER A 94 -28.09 6.69 -15.19
C SER A 94 -28.88 7.57 -14.22
N ALA A 95 -28.18 8.37 -13.41
CA ALA A 95 -28.77 9.23 -12.37
C ALA A 95 -28.90 10.69 -12.80
N TYR A 96 -28.01 11.15 -13.66
CA TYR A 96 -27.93 12.52 -14.15
C TYR A 96 -27.85 12.57 -15.68
N PRO A 97 -28.25 13.65 -16.33
CA PRO A 97 -28.14 13.77 -17.78
C PRO A 97 -26.64 13.86 -18.18
N GLY A 98 -26.21 12.96 -19.08
CA GLY A 98 -24.84 12.91 -19.62
C GLY A 98 -23.81 12.26 -18.68
N PHE A 99 -22.55 12.51 -18.96
CA PHE A 99 -21.40 11.95 -18.24
C PHE A 99 -20.83 12.92 -17.21
N GLY A 100 -20.21 12.38 -16.16
CA GLY A 100 -19.62 13.13 -15.06
C GLY A 100 -18.23 13.66 -15.39
N CYS A 101 -18.12 14.91 -15.73
CA CYS A 101 -16.86 15.51 -16.12
C CYS A 101 -16.65 16.89 -15.48
N PRO A 102 -15.45 17.18 -14.96
CA PRO A 102 -14.23 16.37 -14.86
C PRO A 102 -14.32 15.26 -13.79
N LEU A 103 -13.24 14.46 -13.63
CA LEU A 103 -13.16 13.34 -12.69
C LEU A 103 -13.62 13.70 -11.26
N SER A 104 -13.38 14.92 -10.81
CA SER A 104 -13.79 15.41 -9.48
C SER A 104 -15.30 15.37 -9.24
N VAL A 105 -16.11 15.46 -10.30
CA VAL A 105 -17.58 15.39 -10.24
C VAL A 105 -18.08 14.02 -9.80
N LEU A 106 -17.35 12.95 -10.13
CA LEU A 106 -17.68 11.59 -9.68
C LEU A 106 -17.36 11.34 -8.22
N GLY A 107 -16.57 12.23 -7.59
CA GLY A 107 -16.23 12.19 -6.18
C GLY A 107 -17.28 12.84 -5.28
N GLY A 108 -16.87 13.14 -4.09
CA GLY A 108 -17.66 13.78 -3.03
C GLY A 108 -17.45 13.10 -1.69
N ASP A 109 -17.64 13.85 -0.62
CA ASP A 109 -17.58 13.30 0.74
C ASP A 109 -19.00 12.94 1.20
N PRO A 110 -19.29 11.66 1.50
CA PRO A 110 -20.59 11.23 2.00
C PRO A 110 -21.03 11.94 3.30
N LYS A 111 -20.09 12.57 4.00
CA LYS A 111 -20.39 13.34 5.23
C LYS A 111 -20.96 14.73 4.95
N THR A 112 -20.79 15.25 3.75
CA THR A 112 -21.21 16.62 3.41
C THR A 112 -22.63 16.74 2.90
N GLY A 113 -23.33 15.63 2.67
CA GLY A 113 -24.73 15.61 2.24
C GLY A 113 -25.08 14.52 1.25
N ALA A 114 -26.25 14.62 0.64
CA ALA A 114 -26.71 13.72 -0.40
C ALA A 114 -25.93 13.92 -1.71
N PRO A 115 -25.80 12.87 -2.57
CA PRO A 115 -25.19 13.00 -3.89
C PRO A 115 -25.85 14.08 -4.74
N THR A 116 -25.04 14.83 -5.47
CA THR A 116 -25.49 15.87 -6.41
C THR A 116 -24.79 15.68 -7.76
N ALA A 117 -25.28 16.36 -8.80
CA ALA A 117 -24.63 16.32 -10.11
C ALA A 117 -23.19 16.87 -10.11
N GLN A 118 -22.78 17.68 -9.14
CA GLN A 118 -21.41 18.20 -8.99
C GLN A 118 -20.55 17.38 -8.03
N ALA A 119 -21.14 16.48 -7.24
CA ALA A 119 -20.48 15.62 -6.27
C ALA A 119 -21.27 14.31 -6.14
N ALA A 120 -21.09 13.41 -7.10
CA ALA A 120 -21.92 12.23 -7.25
C ALA A 120 -21.60 11.10 -6.23
N GLN A 121 -20.49 11.18 -5.52
CA GLN A 121 -20.06 10.21 -4.49
C GLN A 121 -19.93 8.77 -5.02
N LEU A 122 -19.59 8.62 -6.30
CA LEU A 122 -19.42 7.33 -6.97
C LEU A 122 -17.99 6.81 -6.90
N LEU A 123 -17.04 7.71 -6.66
CA LEU A 123 -15.61 7.39 -6.49
C LEU A 123 -15.10 7.85 -5.13
N PRO A 124 -14.05 7.20 -4.59
CA PRO A 124 -13.36 7.70 -3.41
C PRO A 124 -12.89 9.13 -3.61
N ALA A 125 -13.09 9.99 -2.60
CA ALA A 125 -12.82 11.43 -2.70
C ALA A 125 -11.34 11.74 -3.01
N ASP A 126 -10.41 10.94 -2.50
CA ASP A 126 -8.98 11.04 -2.75
C ASP A 126 -8.64 10.77 -4.23
N LEU A 127 -9.21 9.73 -4.82
CA LEU A 127 -9.03 9.43 -6.24
C LEU A 127 -9.65 10.51 -7.14
N ALA A 128 -10.85 10.95 -6.83
CA ALA A 128 -11.54 11.96 -7.62
C ALA A 128 -10.86 13.34 -7.56
N ALA A 129 -10.27 13.69 -6.41
CA ALA A 129 -9.59 14.96 -6.22
C ALA A 129 -8.15 14.96 -6.77
N ALA A 130 -7.38 13.93 -6.49
CA ALA A 130 -5.98 13.83 -6.89
C ALA A 130 -5.79 13.24 -8.30
N GLY A 131 -6.71 12.41 -8.76
CA GLY A 131 -6.59 11.69 -10.03
C GLY A 131 -5.42 10.70 -10.05
N GLN A 132 -4.89 10.31 -8.89
CA GLN A 132 -3.67 9.50 -8.81
C GLN A 132 -3.88 8.24 -7.97
N LYS A 133 -3.41 7.12 -8.48
CA LYS A 133 -3.42 5.85 -7.75
C LYS A 133 -2.35 4.89 -8.28
N SER A 134 -1.65 4.21 -7.37
CA SER A 134 -0.66 3.17 -7.71
C SER A 134 0.38 3.61 -8.77
N GLY A 135 0.86 4.86 -8.71
CA GLY A 135 1.85 5.39 -9.64
C GLY A 135 1.32 5.71 -11.04
N TYR A 136 -0.01 5.80 -11.19
CA TYR A 136 -0.70 6.26 -12.40
C TYR A 136 -1.47 7.55 -12.13
N THR A 137 -1.58 8.37 -13.15
CA THR A 137 -2.44 9.57 -13.16
C THR A 137 -3.61 9.32 -14.10
N PHE A 138 -4.82 9.53 -13.60
CA PHE A 138 -6.07 9.36 -14.32
C PHE A 138 -6.69 10.71 -14.64
N THR A 139 -7.14 10.87 -15.87
CA THR A 139 -7.80 12.09 -16.32
C THR A 139 -9.07 11.72 -17.08
N VAL A 140 -10.15 12.43 -16.80
CA VAL A 140 -11.38 12.37 -17.58
C VAL A 140 -11.46 13.63 -18.43
N THR A 141 -11.42 13.45 -19.73
CA THR A 141 -11.53 14.52 -20.74
C THR A 141 -12.97 14.61 -21.21
N CYS A 142 -13.54 15.80 -21.13
CA CYS A 142 -14.92 16.07 -21.54
C CYS A 142 -15.02 16.15 -23.05
N GLY A 143 -15.98 15.48 -23.63
CA GLY A 143 -16.31 15.58 -25.06
C GLY A 143 -17.26 16.72 -25.36
N SER A 144 -18.18 16.49 -26.33
CA SER A 144 -19.12 17.51 -26.78
C SER A 144 -20.03 17.96 -25.63
N LYS A 145 -20.12 19.27 -25.43
CA LYS A 145 -20.94 19.92 -24.44
C LYS A 145 -22.27 20.36 -25.03
N THR A 146 -23.37 20.06 -24.37
CA THR A 146 -24.72 20.55 -24.68
C THR A 146 -25.31 21.14 -23.39
N THR A 147 -26.01 22.26 -23.52
CA THR A 147 -26.72 22.86 -22.36
C THR A 147 -28.16 22.38 -22.35
N LEU A 148 -28.56 21.67 -21.30
CA LEU A 148 -29.91 21.20 -21.06
C LEU A 148 -30.41 21.75 -19.70
N ASN A 149 -31.56 22.44 -19.70
CA ASN A 149 -32.14 23.03 -18.48
C ASN A 149 -31.15 23.90 -17.69
N ASN A 150 -30.36 24.70 -18.37
CA ASN A 150 -29.30 25.55 -17.77
C ASN A 150 -28.16 24.78 -17.10
N GLN A 151 -28.02 23.50 -17.36
CA GLN A 151 -26.92 22.65 -16.90
C GLN A 151 -26.08 22.18 -18.09
N ASP A 152 -24.78 22.11 -17.89
CA ASP A 152 -23.84 21.59 -18.86
C ASP A 152 -23.89 20.06 -18.85
N VAL A 153 -24.17 19.46 -19.98
CA VAL A 153 -24.27 18.01 -20.19
C VAL A 153 -23.20 17.60 -21.19
N TYR A 154 -22.39 16.62 -20.83
CA TYR A 154 -21.36 16.07 -21.70
C TYR A 154 -21.87 14.78 -22.34
N ASN A 155 -21.83 14.70 -23.68
CA ASN A 155 -22.34 13.56 -24.42
C ASN A 155 -21.33 12.43 -24.61
N SER A 156 -20.06 12.70 -24.36
CA SER A 156 -18.99 11.71 -24.41
C SER A 156 -17.88 12.05 -23.42
N VAL A 157 -17.16 11.04 -22.99
CA VAL A 157 -15.99 11.16 -22.14
C VAL A 157 -14.88 10.26 -22.64
N GLU A 158 -13.66 10.71 -22.46
CA GLU A 158 -12.47 9.89 -22.64
C GLU A 158 -11.74 9.82 -21.29
N ILE A 159 -11.52 8.59 -20.83
CA ILE A 159 -10.79 8.32 -19.58
C ILE A 159 -9.39 7.89 -19.97
N THR A 160 -8.38 8.56 -19.48
CA THR A 160 -6.97 8.21 -19.72
C THR A 160 -6.27 7.90 -18.41
N GLY A 161 -5.40 6.89 -18.43
CA GLY A 161 -4.57 6.49 -17.30
C GLY A 161 -3.13 6.33 -17.75
N VAL A 162 -2.25 7.25 -17.35
CA VAL A 162 -0.84 7.25 -17.76
C VAL A 162 0.08 7.02 -16.54
N PRO A 163 1.20 6.29 -16.69
CA PRO A 163 2.15 6.10 -15.62
C PRO A 163 2.82 7.44 -15.28
N GLN A 164 2.98 7.75 -14.01
CA GLN A 164 3.69 8.96 -13.56
C GLN A 164 5.14 9.00 -14.04
N THR A 165 5.76 7.82 -14.17
CA THR A 165 7.12 7.68 -14.73
C THR A 165 7.16 6.39 -15.55
N VAL A 166 7.22 6.53 -16.87
CA VAL A 166 7.35 5.41 -17.80
C VAL A 166 8.62 4.61 -17.46
N GLY A 167 8.52 3.28 -17.44
CA GLY A 167 9.62 2.38 -17.09
C GLY A 167 9.81 2.14 -15.60
N LYS A 168 9.29 3.03 -14.71
CA LYS A 168 9.37 2.87 -13.25
C LYS A 168 8.04 2.50 -12.62
N THR A 169 6.99 3.29 -12.84
CA THR A 169 5.67 3.04 -12.26
C THR A 169 4.78 2.18 -13.16
N GLY A 170 5.03 2.19 -14.47
CA GLY A 170 4.37 1.38 -15.49
C GLY A 170 5.06 1.58 -16.84
N ASP A 171 4.73 0.74 -17.80
CA ASP A 171 5.19 0.88 -19.19
C ASP A 171 4.07 1.37 -20.09
N ASN A 172 2.83 0.92 -19.85
CA ASN A 172 1.69 1.12 -20.71
C ASN A 172 0.81 2.27 -20.21
N GLY A 173 0.30 3.06 -21.15
CA GLY A 173 -0.82 3.95 -20.94
C GLY A 173 -2.14 3.24 -21.28
N TYR A 174 -3.24 3.72 -20.72
CA TYR A 174 -4.59 3.16 -20.92
C TYR A 174 -5.57 4.26 -21.26
N CYS A 175 -6.46 3.98 -22.20
CA CYS A 175 -7.56 4.86 -22.56
C CYS A 175 -8.86 4.07 -22.58
N SER A 176 -9.95 4.71 -22.20
CA SER A 176 -11.28 4.15 -22.30
C SER A 176 -12.27 5.22 -22.79
N ASP A 177 -13.22 4.82 -23.60
CA ASP A 177 -14.32 5.65 -24.08
C ASP A 177 -15.59 5.46 -23.23
N GLU A 178 -16.66 6.12 -23.60
CA GLU A 178 -17.98 6.02 -22.98
C GLU A 178 -18.56 4.59 -22.97
N ASN A 179 -18.07 3.69 -23.84
CA ASN A 179 -18.47 2.29 -23.89
C ASN A 179 -17.69 1.40 -22.91
N ASN A 180 -16.79 2.01 -22.11
CA ASN A 180 -15.93 1.33 -21.16
C ASN A 180 -14.98 0.28 -21.79
N VAL A 181 -14.61 0.48 -23.07
CA VAL A 181 -13.66 -0.35 -23.80
C VAL A 181 -12.25 0.18 -23.54
N ILE A 182 -11.44 -0.62 -22.83
CA ILE A 182 -10.08 -0.22 -22.49
C ILE A 182 -9.14 -0.56 -23.65
N LYS A 183 -8.41 0.44 -24.12
CA LYS A 183 -7.34 0.34 -25.11
C LYS A 183 -5.99 0.64 -24.45
N VAL A 184 -4.91 0.21 -25.06
CA VAL A 184 -3.56 0.32 -24.52
C VAL A 184 -2.68 1.12 -25.48
N ASP A 185 -1.86 1.99 -24.89
CA ASP A 185 -0.69 2.58 -25.52
C ASP A 185 0.58 1.97 -24.93
N PRO A 186 1.33 1.15 -25.69
CA PRO A 186 2.53 0.51 -25.18
C PRO A 186 3.68 1.49 -24.91
N THR A 187 3.57 2.74 -25.31
CA THR A 187 4.58 3.78 -25.07
C THR A 187 4.38 4.51 -23.73
N GLY A 188 3.28 4.20 -23.02
CA GLY A 188 2.94 4.85 -21.76
C GLY A 188 2.26 6.21 -21.93
N GLY A 189 1.83 6.55 -23.13
CA GLY A 189 1.10 7.79 -23.46
C GLY A 189 -0.42 7.60 -23.49
N THR A 190 -1.07 8.45 -24.28
CA THR A 190 -2.52 8.46 -24.48
C THR A 190 -2.93 8.09 -25.91
N ASN A 191 -1.99 7.64 -26.74
CA ASN A 191 -2.26 7.23 -28.12
C ASN A 191 -2.66 5.75 -28.19
N CYS A 192 -3.80 5.41 -27.64
CA CYS A 192 -4.26 4.04 -27.44
C CYS A 192 -4.84 3.46 -28.75
N THR A 193 -4.09 2.60 -29.40
CA THR A 193 -4.47 1.95 -30.65
C THR A 193 -4.81 0.48 -30.50
N GLN A 194 -4.37 -0.18 -29.42
CA GLN A 194 -4.53 -1.60 -29.21
C GLN A 194 -5.65 -1.86 -28.19
N SER A 195 -6.65 -2.66 -28.56
CA SER A 195 -7.66 -3.12 -27.59
C SER A 195 -7.07 -4.17 -26.65
N MET A 196 -7.38 -4.07 -25.35
CA MET A 196 -7.10 -5.17 -24.42
C MET A 196 -8.05 -6.34 -24.72
N GLN A 197 -7.48 -7.49 -24.98
CA GLN A 197 -8.22 -8.76 -25.08
C GLN A 197 -8.41 -9.37 -23.69
#